data_6f1550fea3d4a4a6abe0be20547d8870
#
_entry.id   6f1550fea3d4a4a6abe0be20547d8870
#
_cell.length_a   1.000
_cell.length_b   1.000
_cell.length_c   1.000
_cell.angle_alpha   90.00
_cell.angle_beta   90.00
_cell.angle_gamma   90.00
#
_symmetry.space_group_name_H-M   'P 1'
#
loop_
_entity.id
_entity.type
_entity.pdbx_description
1 polymer ?
#
loop_
_entity_poly.entity_id
_entity_poly.type
_entity_poly.pdbx_seq_one_letter_code
_entity_poly.pdbx_strand_id
1 'polypeptide(L)'
;MKRRIFLDTEWTAPPWLEDSELMWIGLADEEGRSWYGISSEVEIDPSTNDFISGAFRLIRPDEPRMSRAQLAAAVVDFCGDVDEFWAWIPTLERFAEWFGLGDEAPEVFDRCWNIDLQMIRALVNPWPSGWPDRLQNLNAAAVAAGVEIPRRATNHLHPRVHVEWNRQLFELIRASGTL
;
A
#
# COMPACT_ATOMS: atom_id res chain seq x y z
N MET A 1 -3.25 -8.30 22.67
CA MET A 1 -2.11 -8.02 21.76
C MET A 1 -2.67 -7.14 20.66
N LYS A 2 -1.99 -6.07 20.24
CA LYS A 2 -2.48 -5.24 19.13
C LYS A 2 -2.43 -6.01 17.83
N ARG A 3 -3.50 -5.91 17.03
CA ARG A 3 -3.56 -6.48 15.67
C ARG A 3 -3.08 -5.43 14.66
N ARG A 4 -2.00 -5.72 13.97
CA ARG A 4 -1.39 -4.84 12.99
C ARG A 4 -1.52 -5.41 11.59
N ILE A 5 -1.90 -4.55 10.65
CA ILE A 5 -2.02 -4.90 9.23
C ILE A 5 -1.06 -4.00 8.43
N PHE A 6 -0.21 -4.66 7.66
CA PHE A 6 0.69 -4.04 6.68
C PHE A 6 -0.02 -3.98 5.35
N LEU A 7 0.01 -2.83 4.71
CA LEU A 7 -0.72 -2.62 3.47
C LEU A 7 0.15 -1.94 2.40
N ASP A 8 -0.23 -2.17 1.15
CA ASP A 8 0.35 -1.56 -0.04
C ASP A 8 -0.71 -1.58 -1.14
N THR A 9 -0.86 -0.48 -1.86
CA THR A 9 -1.83 -0.35 -2.95
C THR A 9 -1.17 0.22 -4.19
N GLU A 10 -1.70 -0.17 -5.37
CA GLU A 10 -1.28 0.43 -6.64
C GLU A 10 -2.49 0.96 -7.40
N TRP A 11 -2.28 2.01 -8.21
CA TRP A 11 -3.34 2.80 -8.83
C TRP A 11 -3.05 3.03 -10.32
N THR A 12 -4.08 3.35 -11.07
CA THR A 12 -4.00 3.60 -12.52
C THR A 12 -3.31 4.90 -12.88
N ALA A 13 -3.34 5.89 -11.97
CA ALA A 13 -2.78 7.22 -12.16
C ALA A 13 -2.28 7.76 -10.83
N PRO A 14 -1.48 8.83 -10.80
CA PRO A 14 -1.11 9.48 -9.55
C PRO A 14 -2.34 9.75 -8.67
N PRO A 15 -2.27 9.47 -7.37
CA PRO A 15 -3.43 9.39 -6.49
C PRO A 15 -4.15 10.73 -6.24
N TRP A 16 -3.56 11.85 -6.63
CA TRP A 16 -4.19 13.18 -6.57
C TRP A 16 -5.02 13.53 -7.81
N LEU A 17 -5.05 12.65 -8.80
CA LEU A 17 -5.92 12.81 -9.97
C LEU A 17 -7.29 12.18 -9.70
N GLU A 18 -8.34 12.84 -10.17
CA GLU A 18 -9.73 12.43 -9.91
C GLU A 18 -10.10 11.05 -10.53
N ASP A 19 -9.41 10.67 -11.60
CA ASP A 19 -9.59 9.40 -12.31
C ASP A 19 -8.67 8.27 -11.85
N SER A 20 -7.96 8.47 -10.74
CA SER A 20 -7.12 7.43 -10.15
C SER A 20 -7.96 6.31 -9.54
N GLU A 21 -7.78 5.09 -10.03
CA GLU A 21 -8.51 3.91 -9.58
C GLU A 21 -7.57 2.88 -8.95
N LEU A 22 -8.08 2.18 -7.93
CA LEU A 22 -7.35 1.10 -7.27
C LEU A 22 -7.21 -0.10 -8.22
N MET A 23 -5.97 -0.45 -8.57
CA MET A 23 -5.64 -1.61 -9.41
C MET A 23 -5.55 -2.89 -8.60
N TRP A 24 -4.79 -2.86 -7.52
CA TRP A 24 -4.64 -3.98 -6.58
C TRP A 24 -4.29 -3.50 -5.18
N ILE A 25 -4.48 -4.42 -4.25
CA ILE A 25 -4.19 -4.24 -2.84
C ILE A 25 -3.48 -5.48 -2.31
N GLY A 26 -2.47 -5.26 -1.49
CA GLY A 26 -1.82 -6.28 -0.68
C GLY A 26 -2.03 -6.00 0.80
N LEU A 27 -2.23 -7.07 1.57
CA LEU A 27 -2.34 -7.05 3.02
C LEU A 27 -1.48 -8.15 3.62
N ALA A 28 -0.81 -7.86 4.72
CA ALA A 28 -0.15 -8.87 5.55
C ALA A 28 -0.37 -8.57 7.04
N ASP A 29 -0.26 -9.56 7.91
CA ASP A 29 -0.28 -9.36 9.35
C ASP A 29 1.01 -9.82 10.04
N GLU A 30 1.12 -9.58 11.34
CA GLU A 30 2.29 -9.97 12.13
C GLU A 30 2.44 -11.50 12.26
N GLU A 31 1.37 -12.27 12.05
CA GLU A 31 1.39 -13.74 12.12
C GLU A 31 1.92 -14.36 10.82
N GLY A 32 2.20 -13.56 9.81
CA GLY A 32 2.74 -13.99 8.51
C GLY A 32 1.67 -14.41 7.52
N ARG A 33 0.38 -14.19 7.82
CA ARG A 33 -0.66 -14.33 6.79
C ARG A 33 -0.52 -13.16 5.81
N SER A 34 -0.69 -13.44 4.55
CA SER A 34 -0.74 -12.43 3.51
C SER A 34 -1.87 -12.71 2.53
N TRP A 35 -2.46 -11.64 2.02
CA TRP A 35 -3.51 -11.68 1.01
C TRP A 35 -3.29 -10.55 0.01
N TYR A 36 -3.74 -10.76 -1.22
CA TYR A 36 -3.82 -9.70 -2.22
C TYR A 36 -5.05 -9.87 -3.09
N GLY A 37 -5.53 -8.77 -3.63
CA GLY A 37 -6.65 -8.74 -4.56
C GLY A 37 -6.39 -7.79 -5.71
N ILE A 38 -6.86 -8.17 -6.91
CA ILE A 38 -6.71 -7.45 -8.16
C ILE A 38 -8.09 -7.04 -8.63
N SER A 39 -8.27 -5.76 -8.98
CA SER A 39 -9.54 -5.26 -9.50
C SER A 39 -9.87 -5.86 -10.88
N SER A 40 -11.11 -6.27 -11.06
CA SER A 40 -11.67 -6.65 -12.37
C SER A 40 -12.30 -5.47 -13.11
N GLU A 41 -12.44 -4.32 -12.45
CA GLU A 41 -13.14 -3.14 -12.97
C GLU A 41 -12.17 -2.16 -13.64
N VAL A 42 -10.87 -2.33 -13.39
CA VAL A 42 -9.84 -1.49 -14.00
C VAL A 42 -9.39 -2.10 -15.32
N GLU A 43 -9.72 -1.42 -16.40
CA GLU A 43 -9.14 -1.69 -17.72
C GLU A 43 -7.78 -0.99 -17.84
N ILE A 44 -6.75 -1.76 -18.13
CA ILE A 44 -5.42 -1.22 -18.26
C ILE A 44 -4.97 -1.32 -19.70
N ASP A 45 -4.75 -0.15 -20.27
CA ASP A 45 -4.05 -0.03 -21.52
C ASP A 45 -2.54 -0.04 -21.27
N PRO A 46 -1.84 -1.13 -21.59
CA PRO A 46 -0.40 -1.22 -21.37
C PRO A 46 0.41 -0.23 -22.22
N SER A 47 -0.23 0.50 -23.14
CA SER A 47 0.42 1.51 -23.97
C SER A 47 0.51 2.88 -23.29
N THR A 48 -0.24 3.11 -22.20
CA THR A 48 -0.40 4.45 -21.62
C THR A 48 0.64 4.82 -20.58
N ASN A 49 1.27 3.83 -19.93
CA ASN A 49 2.27 4.10 -18.88
C ASN A 49 3.22 2.90 -18.71
N ASP A 50 4.52 3.14 -18.83
CA ASP A 50 5.56 2.11 -18.67
C ASP A 50 5.57 1.47 -17.27
N PHE A 51 5.24 2.22 -16.23
CA PHE A 51 5.12 1.72 -14.87
C PHE A 51 3.96 0.74 -14.76
N ILE A 52 2.77 1.13 -15.22
CA ILE A 52 1.58 0.29 -15.22
C ILE A 52 1.78 -0.95 -16.09
N SER A 53 2.34 -0.79 -17.29
CA SER A 53 2.61 -1.93 -18.18
C SER A 53 3.62 -2.91 -17.58
N GLY A 54 4.63 -2.40 -16.85
CA GLY A 54 5.60 -3.21 -16.10
C GLY A 54 4.93 -3.99 -14.96
N ALA A 55 4.07 -3.34 -14.21
CA ALA A 55 3.30 -3.91 -13.11
C ALA A 55 2.40 -5.07 -13.59
N PHE A 56 1.69 -4.86 -14.69
CA PHE A 56 0.76 -5.86 -15.26
C PHE A 56 1.43 -7.10 -15.82
N ARG A 57 2.67 -7.00 -16.33
CA ARG A 57 3.44 -8.17 -16.75
C ARG A 57 3.77 -9.14 -15.61
N LEU A 58 3.68 -8.67 -14.38
CA LEU A 58 3.91 -9.49 -13.17
C LEU A 58 2.64 -10.20 -12.69
N ILE A 59 1.48 -9.73 -13.12
CA ILE A 59 0.19 -10.37 -12.84
C ILE A 59 -0.05 -11.43 -13.91
N ARG A 60 -0.12 -12.67 -13.50
CA ARG A 60 -0.42 -13.75 -14.44
C ARG A 60 -1.86 -13.65 -14.94
N PRO A 61 -2.13 -14.01 -16.19
CA PRO A 61 -3.48 -13.97 -16.76
C PRO A 61 -4.51 -14.82 -16.01
N ASP A 62 -4.05 -15.86 -15.32
CA ASP A 62 -4.87 -16.80 -14.55
C ASP A 62 -5.12 -16.36 -13.09
N GLU A 63 -4.54 -15.24 -12.65
CA GLU A 63 -4.80 -14.72 -11.32
C GLU A 63 -6.24 -14.20 -11.20
N PRO A 64 -6.94 -14.58 -10.09
CA PRO A 64 -8.33 -14.21 -9.92
C PRO A 64 -8.48 -12.70 -9.74
N ARG A 65 -9.34 -12.11 -10.56
CA ARG A 65 -9.74 -10.71 -10.43
C ARG A 65 -11.07 -10.61 -9.68
N MET A 66 -11.22 -9.57 -8.91
CA MET A 66 -12.35 -9.34 -8.02
C MET A 66 -13.06 -8.04 -8.37
N SER A 67 -14.38 -8.05 -8.28
CA SER A 67 -15.15 -6.81 -8.33
C SER A 67 -14.83 -5.95 -7.10
N ARG A 68 -15.11 -4.65 -7.17
CA ARG A 68 -14.95 -3.73 -6.04
C ARG A 68 -15.63 -4.24 -4.76
N ALA A 69 -16.83 -4.79 -4.88
CA ALA A 69 -17.56 -5.35 -3.75
C ALA A 69 -16.87 -6.59 -3.15
N GLN A 70 -16.31 -7.46 -3.98
CA GLN A 70 -15.56 -8.63 -3.53
C GLN A 70 -14.23 -8.22 -2.85
N LEU A 71 -13.52 -7.23 -3.41
CA LEU A 71 -12.32 -6.67 -2.79
C LEU A 71 -12.63 -6.08 -1.42
N ALA A 72 -13.69 -5.26 -1.30
CA ALA A 72 -14.11 -4.67 -0.04
C ALA A 72 -14.42 -5.73 1.01
N ALA A 73 -15.20 -6.76 0.66
CA ALA A 73 -15.54 -7.85 1.57
C ALA A 73 -14.30 -8.63 2.03
N ALA A 74 -13.37 -8.94 1.13
CA ALA A 74 -12.15 -9.65 1.44
C ALA A 74 -11.19 -8.84 2.33
N VAL A 75 -11.11 -7.52 2.12
CA VAL A 75 -10.34 -6.61 3.00
C VAL A 75 -10.91 -6.61 4.41
N VAL A 76 -12.24 -6.52 4.55
CA VAL A 76 -12.90 -6.55 5.87
C VAL A 76 -12.68 -7.88 6.57
N ASP A 77 -12.81 -9.00 5.85
CA ASP A 77 -12.58 -10.34 6.38
C ASP A 77 -11.13 -10.55 6.83
N PHE A 78 -10.17 -10.11 6.01
CA PHE A 78 -8.74 -10.23 6.36
C PHE A 78 -8.37 -9.36 7.56
N CYS A 79 -8.80 -8.10 7.60
CA CYS A 79 -8.43 -7.15 8.65
C CYS A 79 -9.09 -7.46 9.99
N GLY A 80 -10.37 -7.88 10.00
CA GLY A 80 -11.13 -8.09 11.25
C GLY A 80 -11.06 -6.87 12.17
N ASP A 81 -10.78 -7.08 13.46
CA ASP A 81 -10.62 -6.03 14.47
C ASP A 81 -9.18 -5.50 14.46
N VAL A 82 -8.84 -4.66 13.48
CA VAL A 82 -7.48 -4.08 13.33
C VAL A 82 -7.27 -2.90 14.27
N ASP A 83 -6.12 -2.87 14.95
CA ASP A 83 -5.71 -1.76 15.83
C ASP A 83 -4.80 -0.73 15.14
N GLU A 84 -3.97 -1.17 14.18
CA GLU A 84 -3.02 -0.30 13.50
C GLU A 84 -2.85 -0.73 12.03
N PHE A 85 -2.89 0.25 11.12
CA PHE A 85 -2.45 0.09 9.74
C PHE A 85 -1.04 0.64 9.57
N TRP A 86 -0.19 -0.11 8.89
CA TRP A 86 1.20 0.23 8.62
C TRP A 86 1.50 0.15 7.13
N ALA A 87 2.18 1.16 6.58
CA ALA A 87 2.71 1.14 5.22
C ALA A 87 4.07 1.83 5.14
N TRP A 88 4.81 1.51 4.09
CA TRP A 88 6.01 2.25 3.78
C TRP A 88 5.65 3.51 3.01
N ILE A 89 6.04 4.67 3.55
CA ILE A 89 5.79 5.98 2.94
C ILE A 89 7.14 6.57 2.57
N PRO A 90 7.37 7.02 1.32
CA PRO A 90 8.63 7.64 0.91
C PRO A 90 8.89 8.93 1.70
N THR A 91 10.14 9.41 1.68
CA THR A 91 10.41 10.79 2.09
C THR A 91 9.86 11.76 1.03
N LEU A 92 9.67 13.03 1.42
CA LEU A 92 9.22 14.07 0.49
C LEU A 92 10.13 14.17 -0.74
N GLU A 93 11.45 14.15 -0.55
CA GLU A 93 12.42 14.23 -1.63
C GLU A 93 12.26 13.07 -2.62
N ARG A 94 12.11 11.85 -2.10
CA ARG A 94 11.94 10.66 -2.93
C ARG A 94 10.59 10.63 -3.65
N PHE A 95 9.55 11.12 -3.01
CA PHE A 95 8.23 11.30 -3.61
C PHE A 95 8.30 12.31 -4.76
N ALA A 96 8.93 13.47 -4.53
CA ALA A 96 9.13 14.48 -5.56
C ALA A 96 9.92 13.95 -6.77
N GLU A 97 10.98 13.18 -6.52
CA GLU A 97 11.77 12.53 -7.57
C GLU A 97 10.95 11.53 -8.40
N TRP A 98 10.16 10.67 -7.75
CA TRP A 98 9.36 9.65 -8.44
C TRP A 98 8.31 10.21 -9.38
N PHE A 99 7.70 11.32 -8.98
CA PHE A 99 6.62 11.93 -9.74
C PHE A 99 7.06 13.15 -10.56
N GLY A 100 8.35 13.48 -10.53
CA GLY A 100 8.88 14.65 -11.27
C GLY A 100 8.30 15.98 -10.78
N LEU A 101 7.96 16.07 -9.48
CA LEU A 101 7.37 17.26 -8.87
C LEU A 101 8.48 18.26 -8.49
N GLY A 102 8.25 19.53 -8.82
CA GLY A 102 9.09 20.64 -8.39
C GLY A 102 8.62 21.26 -7.07
N ASP A 103 8.39 22.57 -7.08
CA ASP A 103 7.99 23.35 -5.90
C ASP A 103 6.61 22.95 -5.32
N GLU A 104 5.79 22.27 -6.10
CA GLU A 104 4.46 21.77 -5.67
C GLU A 104 4.52 20.46 -4.85
N ALA A 105 5.69 19.82 -4.80
CA ALA A 105 5.85 18.52 -4.11
C ALA A 105 5.37 18.52 -2.65
N PRO A 106 5.63 19.54 -1.81
CA PRO A 106 5.15 19.55 -0.43
C PRO A 106 3.63 19.52 -0.33
N GLU A 107 2.92 20.32 -1.13
CA GLU A 107 1.46 20.37 -1.11
C GLU A 107 0.84 19.07 -1.59
N VAL A 108 1.38 18.48 -2.65
CA VAL A 108 0.92 17.19 -3.18
C VAL A 108 1.20 16.07 -2.17
N PHE A 109 2.38 16.05 -1.57
CA PHE A 109 2.76 15.05 -0.56
C PHE A 109 1.84 15.12 0.67
N ASP A 110 1.55 16.30 1.19
CA ASP A 110 0.67 16.49 2.34
C ASP A 110 -0.76 15.94 2.11
N ARG A 111 -1.22 15.95 0.86
CA ARG A 111 -2.52 15.35 0.48
C ARG A 111 -2.48 13.85 0.31
N CYS A 112 -1.32 13.29 -0.06
CA CYS A 112 -1.21 11.92 -0.56
C CYS A 112 -0.34 10.99 0.29
N TRP A 113 0.33 11.47 1.36
CA TRP A 113 1.24 10.64 2.16
C TRP A 113 0.61 9.36 2.73
N ASN A 114 -0.71 9.34 2.93
CA ASN A 114 -1.47 8.20 3.45
C ASN A 114 -2.36 7.54 2.39
N ILE A 115 -1.98 7.62 1.11
CA ILE A 115 -2.81 7.21 -0.01
C ILE A 115 -3.28 5.76 0.09
N ASP A 116 -2.44 4.85 0.55
CA ASP A 116 -2.83 3.45 0.73
C ASP A 116 -4.07 3.31 1.62
N LEU A 117 -4.12 4.05 2.73
CA LEU A 117 -5.29 4.06 3.62
C LEU A 117 -6.49 4.75 2.98
N GLN A 118 -6.27 5.83 2.22
CA GLN A 118 -7.35 6.53 1.51
C GLN A 118 -8.01 5.61 0.48
N MET A 119 -7.24 4.82 -0.27
CA MET A 119 -7.74 3.86 -1.24
C MET A 119 -8.56 2.75 -0.58
N ILE A 120 -8.10 2.24 0.56
CA ILE A 120 -8.88 1.27 1.33
C ILE A 120 -10.18 1.89 1.87
N ARG A 121 -10.14 3.13 2.35
CA ARG A 121 -11.36 3.82 2.82
C ARG A 121 -12.36 4.09 1.70
N ALA A 122 -11.88 4.41 0.51
CA ALA A 122 -12.73 4.55 -0.67
C ALA A 122 -13.34 3.22 -1.11
N LEU A 123 -12.61 2.12 -0.92
CA LEU A 123 -13.07 0.76 -1.22
C LEU A 123 -14.07 0.25 -0.19
N VAL A 124 -13.77 0.38 1.10
CA VAL A 124 -14.56 -0.13 2.23
C VAL A 124 -15.44 0.98 2.78
N ASN A 125 -16.69 1.04 2.28
CA ASN A 125 -17.65 2.05 2.70
C ASN A 125 -19.01 1.38 3.00
N PRO A 126 -19.57 1.50 4.24
CA PRO A 126 -19.07 2.32 5.35
C PRO A 126 -17.78 1.79 6.00
N TRP A 127 -16.96 2.73 6.54
CA TRP A 127 -15.76 2.38 7.28
C TRP A 127 -16.10 1.63 8.57
N PRO A 128 -15.53 0.46 8.85
CA PRO A 128 -15.86 -0.30 10.04
C PRO A 128 -15.58 0.47 11.33
N SER A 129 -16.53 0.40 12.27
CA SER A 129 -16.39 1.03 13.59
C SER A 129 -15.21 0.42 14.34
N GLY A 130 -14.35 1.26 14.87
CA GLY A 130 -13.16 0.84 15.63
C GLY A 130 -11.91 0.69 14.77
N TRP A 131 -12.01 0.69 13.45
CA TRP A 131 -10.82 0.71 12.60
C TRP A 131 -10.08 2.05 12.73
N PRO A 132 -8.72 2.03 12.72
CA PRO A 132 -7.91 3.25 12.85
C PRO A 132 -8.09 4.18 11.64
N ASP A 133 -8.11 5.48 11.93
CA ASP A 133 -8.19 6.54 10.92
C ASP A 133 -6.82 7.01 10.42
N ARG A 134 -5.75 6.43 10.98
CA ARG A 134 -4.38 6.86 10.69
C ARG A 134 -3.52 5.69 10.25
N LEU A 135 -2.64 5.99 9.29
CA LEU A 135 -1.60 5.10 8.81
C LEU A 135 -0.31 5.35 9.61
N GLN A 136 0.34 4.29 10.03
CA GLN A 136 1.68 4.35 10.64
C GLN A 136 2.74 4.25 9.52
N ASN A 137 3.76 5.09 9.60
CA ASN A 137 4.81 5.16 8.59
C ASN A 137 6.01 4.30 8.97
N LEU A 138 6.23 3.20 8.26
CA LEU A 138 7.37 2.29 8.46
C LEU A 138 8.72 2.97 8.21
N ASN A 139 8.81 3.86 7.22
CA ASN A 139 10.04 4.57 6.92
C ASN A 139 10.44 5.49 8.08
N ALA A 140 9.51 6.28 8.58
CA ALA A 140 9.75 7.15 9.73
C ALA A 140 10.10 6.36 10.99
N ALA A 141 9.42 5.23 11.23
CA ALA A 141 9.71 4.36 12.37
C ALA A 141 11.11 3.72 12.28
N ALA A 142 11.52 3.27 11.07
CA ALA A 142 12.85 2.70 10.86
C ALA A 142 13.96 3.73 11.09
N VAL A 143 13.79 4.96 10.59
CA VAL A 143 14.72 6.07 10.81
C VAL A 143 14.84 6.39 12.31
N ALA A 144 13.70 6.49 13.01
CA ALA A 144 13.68 6.76 14.45
C ALA A 144 14.35 5.64 15.27
N ALA A 145 14.25 4.39 14.81
CA ALA A 145 14.86 3.22 15.43
C ALA A 145 16.34 3.02 15.06
N GLY A 146 16.88 3.80 14.13
CA GLY A 146 18.24 3.60 13.59
C GLY A 146 18.40 2.29 12.82
N VAL A 147 17.32 1.76 12.29
CA VAL A 147 17.30 0.51 11.50
C VAL A 147 17.62 0.82 10.05
N GLU A 148 18.62 0.11 9.51
CA GLU A 148 18.89 0.16 8.08
C GLU A 148 17.71 -0.44 7.30
N ILE A 149 17.15 0.34 6.38
CA ILE A 149 16.01 -0.08 5.56
C ILE A 149 16.51 -1.03 4.48
N PRO A 150 16.08 -2.31 4.47
CA PRO A 150 16.48 -3.26 3.45
C PRO A 150 16.09 -2.75 2.05
N ARG A 151 16.92 -3.07 1.07
CA ARG A 151 16.60 -2.69 -0.32
C ARG A 151 15.28 -3.32 -0.73
N ARG A 152 14.27 -2.50 -1.01
CA ARG A 152 13.00 -2.97 -1.59
C ARG A 152 13.30 -3.56 -2.97
N ALA A 153 12.72 -4.72 -3.26
CA ALA A 153 12.85 -5.33 -4.57
C ALA A 153 12.11 -4.48 -5.62
N THR A 154 12.84 -3.58 -6.26
CA THR A 154 12.28 -2.60 -7.21
C THR A 154 11.70 -3.21 -8.48
N ASN A 155 12.00 -4.50 -8.74
CA ASN A 155 11.56 -5.21 -9.94
C ASN A 155 10.29 -6.03 -9.73
N HIS A 156 9.70 -5.97 -8.55
CA HIS A 156 8.50 -6.73 -8.21
C HIS A 156 7.45 -5.78 -7.68
N LEU A 157 6.57 -5.32 -8.56
CA LEU A 157 5.40 -4.51 -8.20
C LEU A 157 4.22 -5.38 -7.73
N HIS A 158 4.45 -6.68 -7.51
CA HIS A 158 3.41 -7.57 -7.05
C HIS A 158 3.02 -7.24 -5.60
N PRO A 159 1.72 -6.99 -5.30
CA PRO A 159 1.26 -6.46 -4.02
C PRO A 159 1.66 -7.34 -2.83
N ARG A 160 1.67 -8.67 -3.00
CA ARG A 160 2.10 -9.59 -1.97
C ARG A 160 3.57 -9.39 -1.57
N VAL A 161 4.46 -9.16 -2.53
CA VAL A 161 5.89 -8.94 -2.26
C VAL A 161 6.10 -7.68 -1.44
N HIS A 162 5.36 -6.63 -1.75
CA HIS A 162 5.47 -5.35 -1.05
C HIS A 162 4.98 -5.42 0.41
N VAL A 163 3.84 -6.07 0.66
CA VAL A 163 3.33 -6.17 2.04
C VAL A 163 4.15 -7.13 2.90
N GLU A 164 4.71 -8.18 2.33
CA GLU A 164 5.64 -9.06 3.02
C GLU A 164 6.94 -8.32 3.36
N TRP A 165 7.44 -7.45 2.48
CA TRP A 165 8.57 -6.58 2.77
C TRP A 165 8.23 -5.54 3.86
N ASN A 166 7.04 -4.92 3.83
CA ASN A 166 6.56 -4.02 4.88
C ASN A 166 6.56 -4.73 6.26
N ARG A 167 6.05 -5.95 6.32
CA ARG A 167 6.07 -6.76 7.53
C ARG A 167 7.49 -7.06 8.00
N GLN A 168 8.39 -7.45 7.10
CA GLN A 168 9.80 -7.73 7.44
C GLN A 168 10.50 -6.48 8.00
N LEU A 169 10.27 -5.31 7.42
CA LEU A 169 10.82 -4.05 7.93
C LEU A 169 10.29 -3.76 9.33
N PHE A 170 9.00 -3.97 9.59
CA PHE A 170 8.42 -3.82 10.92
C PHE A 170 9.08 -4.76 11.94
N GLU A 171 9.36 -6.01 11.58
CA GLU A 171 10.05 -6.96 12.47
C GLU A 171 11.46 -6.49 12.84
N LEU A 172 12.20 -5.89 11.91
CA LEU A 172 13.52 -5.30 12.19
C LEU A 172 13.39 -4.12 13.15
N ILE A 173 12.39 -3.26 12.98
CA ILE A 173 12.13 -2.13 13.89
C ILE A 173 11.77 -2.64 15.29
N ARG A 174 10.91 -3.64 15.38
CA ARG A 174 10.54 -4.27 16.65
C ARG A 174 11.72 -4.92 17.35
N ALA A 175 12.58 -5.59 16.61
CA ALA A 175 13.79 -6.22 17.16
C ALA A 175 14.82 -5.21 17.71
N SER A 176 14.79 -3.94 17.28
CA SER A 176 15.61 -2.86 17.83
C SER A 176 15.16 -2.38 19.21
N GLY A 177 13.97 -2.80 19.68
CA GLY A 177 13.41 -2.42 20.98
C GLY A 177 12.74 -1.04 20.98
N THR A 178 12.44 -0.46 19.82
CA THR A 178 11.86 0.89 19.69
C THR A 178 10.32 0.88 19.69
N LEU A 179 9.69 -0.28 19.42
CA LEU A 179 8.22 -0.48 19.39
C LEU A 179 7.73 -1.34 20.53
#